data_e1f905a646d88e5df789a28941af791d
#
_entry.id   e1f905a646d88e5df789a28941af791d
#
_cell.length_a   1.000
_cell.length_b   1.000
_cell.length_c   1.000
_cell.angle_alpha   90.00
_cell.angle_beta   90.00
_cell.angle_gamma   90.00
#
_symmetry.space_group_name_H-M   'P 1'
#
loop_
_entity.id
_entity.type
_entity.pdbx_description
1 polymer ?
#
loop_
_entity_poly.entity_id
_entity_poly.type
_entity_poly.pdbx_seq_one_letter_code
_entity_poly.pdbx_strand_id
1 'polypeptide(L)'
;MANGHGGARKGAGRPKKALSDKLLDGNPGKRRIKILDIPGAQEEIPKAPYYLNRFNAIGMEDPDVAEIYKETAEWLQKTGCLHLVNPAFITEYAATKVRWMQLEFVVSKAIAYRDDKGDIIANPIYDAALKYLKAADAVWSKIWAVVAQNSETFYGEDPNNDVMLYLLNNRPER
;
A
#
# COMPACT_ATOMS: atom_id res chain seq x y z
N MET A 1 37.12 -28.60 -15.33
CA MET A 1 35.89 -28.29 -14.63
C MET A 1 35.85 -26.79 -14.39
N ALA A 2 34.98 -26.08 -15.07
CA ALA A 2 34.87 -24.62 -14.94
C ALA A 2 34.08 -24.31 -13.68
N ASN A 3 34.70 -23.65 -12.69
CA ASN A 3 34.03 -23.12 -11.51
C ASN A 3 33.14 -21.97 -11.94
N GLY A 4 31.82 -22.23 -12.00
CA GLY A 4 30.81 -21.20 -12.25
C GLY A 4 30.80 -20.19 -11.12
N HIS A 5 31.46 -19.06 -11.32
CA HIS A 5 31.31 -17.91 -10.43
C HIS A 5 29.87 -17.42 -10.51
N GLY A 6 29.13 -17.50 -9.42
CA GLY A 6 27.76 -17.04 -9.33
C GLY A 6 27.66 -15.56 -9.71
N GLY A 7 27.09 -15.29 -10.88
CA GLY A 7 26.83 -13.93 -11.35
C GLY A 7 25.88 -13.17 -10.41
N ALA A 8 25.95 -11.85 -10.41
CA ALA A 8 25.08 -10.98 -9.60
C ALA A 8 23.62 -11.31 -9.89
N ARG A 9 22.88 -11.75 -8.86
CA ARG A 9 21.45 -12.03 -8.98
C ARG A 9 20.67 -10.70 -8.94
N LYS A 10 19.66 -10.55 -9.79
CA LYS A 10 18.75 -9.40 -9.76
C LYS A 10 18.09 -9.33 -8.38
N GLY A 11 18.33 -8.23 -7.65
CA GLY A 11 17.85 -8.06 -6.27
C GLY A 11 18.86 -8.44 -5.19
N ALA A 12 20.05 -8.94 -5.51
CA ALA A 12 21.12 -9.15 -4.54
C ALA A 12 21.79 -7.80 -4.23
N GLY A 13 21.66 -7.36 -3.01
CA GLY A 13 22.26 -6.13 -2.50
C GLY A 13 21.43 -5.49 -1.40
N ARG A 14 22.05 -4.60 -0.61
CA ARG A 14 21.31 -3.84 0.40
C ARG A 14 20.26 -2.97 -0.29
N PRO A 15 19.00 -2.95 0.17
CA PRO A 15 17.97 -2.04 -0.33
C PRO A 15 18.48 -0.60 -0.36
N LYS A 16 18.06 0.17 -1.36
CA LYS A 16 18.42 1.59 -1.45
C LYS A 16 17.80 2.33 -0.26
N LYS A 17 18.60 3.15 0.43
CA LYS A 17 18.07 4.06 1.45
C LYS A 17 17.09 5.05 0.81
N ALA A 18 16.07 5.45 1.58
CA ALA A 18 15.16 6.52 1.20
C ALA A 18 15.92 7.81 0.87
N LEU A 19 15.34 8.67 0.05
CA LEU A 19 15.97 9.94 -0.31
C LEU A 19 16.11 10.85 0.91
N SER A 20 15.06 10.95 1.73
CA SER A 20 15.08 11.68 3.00
C SER A 20 16.22 11.24 3.92
N ASP A 21 16.42 9.92 4.09
CA ASP A 21 17.50 9.39 4.93
C ASP A 21 18.89 9.73 4.37
N LYS A 22 19.02 9.76 3.04
CA LYS A 22 20.29 10.17 2.40
C LYS A 22 20.59 11.64 2.58
N LEU A 23 19.56 12.49 2.56
CA LEU A 23 19.69 13.92 2.78
C LEU A 23 20.05 14.19 4.25
N LEU A 24 19.39 13.54 5.21
CA LEU A 24 19.68 13.64 6.63
C LEU A 24 21.10 13.16 6.98
N ASP A 25 21.54 12.05 6.39
CA ASP A 25 22.91 11.51 6.57
C ASP A 25 23.98 12.37 5.90
N GLY A 26 23.64 13.48 5.21
CA GLY A 26 24.59 14.33 4.50
C GLY A 26 25.28 13.68 3.30
N ASN A 27 24.70 12.60 2.75
CA ASN A 27 25.21 11.86 1.59
C ASN A 27 26.72 11.50 1.69
N PRO A 28 27.14 10.73 2.71
CA PRO A 28 28.54 10.46 2.99
C PRO A 28 29.29 9.78 1.83
N GLY A 29 28.55 9.11 0.94
CA GLY A 29 29.10 8.50 -0.28
C GLY A 29 29.30 9.46 -1.43
N LYS A 30 28.98 10.75 -1.30
CA LYS A 30 29.06 11.83 -2.33
C LYS A 30 28.46 11.43 -3.68
N ARG A 31 27.52 10.49 -3.69
CA ARG A 31 26.84 10.08 -4.93
C ARG A 31 25.83 11.15 -5.31
N ARG A 32 25.75 11.44 -6.62
CA ARG A 32 24.79 12.43 -7.14
C ARG A 32 23.37 12.00 -6.75
N ILE A 33 22.73 12.80 -5.92
CA ILE A 33 21.31 12.67 -5.60
C ILE A 33 20.55 13.28 -6.78
N LYS A 34 19.76 12.48 -7.48
CA LYS A 34 18.85 12.97 -8.52
C LYS A 34 17.54 13.28 -7.87
N ILE A 35 17.25 14.54 -7.70
CA ILE A 35 15.91 15.04 -7.40
C ILE A 35 15.23 15.20 -8.75
N LEU A 36 14.11 14.55 -8.95
CA LEU A 36 13.28 14.74 -10.14
C LEU A 36 12.43 15.98 -9.92
N ASP A 37 12.96 17.11 -10.36
CA ASP A 37 12.19 18.34 -10.49
C ASP A 37 11.47 18.31 -11.85
N ILE A 38 10.17 18.02 -11.82
CA ILE A 38 9.34 18.02 -13.03
C ILE A 38 8.52 19.31 -12.99
N PRO A 39 8.82 20.26 -13.90
CA PRO A 39 8.05 21.51 -13.99
C PRO A 39 6.57 21.20 -14.23
N GLY A 40 5.68 21.74 -13.39
CA GLY A 40 4.24 21.52 -13.49
C GLY A 40 3.66 20.50 -12.50
N ALA A 41 4.46 19.97 -11.59
CA ALA A 41 4.04 18.95 -10.61
C ALA A 41 3.07 19.43 -9.50
N GLN A 42 2.57 20.64 -9.56
CA GLN A 42 1.43 21.09 -8.75
C GLN A 42 0.14 20.67 -9.46
N GLU A 43 -0.13 19.41 -9.47
CA GLU A 43 -1.19 18.83 -10.28
C GLU A 43 -2.48 18.71 -9.50
N GLU A 44 -3.59 18.95 -10.23
CA GLU A 44 -4.90 18.51 -9.78
C GLU A 44 -4.89 17.02 -9.54
N ILE A 45 -5.47 16.60 -8.42
CA ILE A 45 -5.63 15.18 -8.11
C ILE A 45 -6.43 14.54 -9.25
N PRO A 46 -5.92 13.48 -9.89
CA PRO A 46 -6.63 12.81 -10.97
C PRO A 46 -8.00 12.35 -10.47
N LYS A 47 -9.04 12.67 -11.22
CA LYS A 47 -10.39 12.18 -10.89
C LYS A 47 -10.37 10.66 -10.85
N ALA A 48 -10.98 10.10 -9.82
CA ALA A 48 -11.16 8.66 -9.72
C ALA A 48 -11.88 8.16 -10.99
N PRO A 49 -11.39 7.08 -11.62
CA PRO A 49 -12.07 6.51 -12.78
C PRO A 49 -13.52 6.18 -12.47
N TYR A 50 -14.43 6.56 -13.35
CA TYR A 50 -15.88 6.41 -13.15
C TYR A 50 -16.34 4.97 -12.87
N TYR A 51 -15.57 3.98 -13.29
CA TYR A 51 -15.88 2.58 -13.08
C TYR A 51 -15.53 2.07 -11.68
N LEU A 52 -14.80 2.84 -10.87
CA LEU A 52 -14.42 2.40 -9.52
C LEU A 52 -15.62 2.14 -8.62
N ASN A 53 -16.66 2.94 -8.73
CA ASN A 53 -17.90 2.74 -7.98
C ASN A 53 -18.58 1.39 -8.26
N ARG A 54 -18.27 0.76 -9.39
CA ARG A 54 -18.76 -0.59 -9.73
C ARG A 54 -18.00 -1.71 -9.02
N PHE A 55 -16.89 -1.41 -8.39
CA PHE A 55 -16.09 -2.38 -7.64
C PHE A 55 -16.55 -2.54 -6.20
N ASN A 56 -17.43 -1.67 -5.72
CA ASN A 56 -18.06 -1.82 -4.43
C ASN A 56 -18.96 -3.07 -4.46
N ALA A 57 -18.85 -3.91 -3.45
CA ALA A 57 -19.73 -5.06 -3.33
C ALA A 57 -21.15 -4.61 -3.03
N ILE A 58 -22.15 -5.28 -3.63
CA ILE A 58 -23.55 -4.97 -3.40
C ILE A 58 -23.89 -5.13 -1.90
N GLY A 59 -24.41 -4.06 -1.30
CA GLY A 59 -24.74 -4.04 0.13
C GLY A 59 -23.57 -3.84 1.08
N MET A 60 -22.38 -3.50 0.54
CA MET A 60 -21.19 -3.13 1.31
C MET A 60 -20.60 -1.86 0.66
N GLU A 61 -21.24 -0.73 0.89
CA GLU A 61 -20.87 0.54 0.27
C GLU A 61 -19.67 1.19 0.96
N ASP A 62 -19.44 0.88 2.24
CA ASP A 62 -18.29 1.32 3.01
C ASP A 62 -17.26 0.18 3.15
N PRO A 63 -15.96 0.47 2.99
CA PRO A 63 -15.39 1.71 2.43
C PRO A 63 -15.56 1.78 0.89
N ASP A 64 -15.72 2.99 0.37
CA ASP A 64 -15.83 3.24 -1.07
C ASP A 64 -14.44 3.18 -1.73
N VAL A 65 -14.35 2.48 -2.86
CA VAL A 65 -13.11 2.38 -3.64
C VAL A 65 -12.65 3.74 -4.16
N ALA A 66 -13.57 4.62 -4.53
CA ALA A 66 -13.24 5.95 -5.01
C ALA A 66 -12.69 6.85 -3.89
N GLU A 67 -13.13 6.65 -2.65
CA GLU A 67 -12.63 7.36 -1.48
C GLU A 67 -11.18 6.95 -1.19
N ILE A 68 -10.88 5.66 -1.10
CA ILE A 68 -9.50 5.16 -0.92
C ILE A 68 -8.57 5.62 -2.05
N TYR A 69 -9.07 5.66 -3.30
CA TYR A 69 -8.32 6.23 -4.42
C TYR A 69 -7.96 7.69 -4.16
N LYS A 70 -8.95 8.49 -3.77
CA LYS A 70 -8.77 9.92 -3.51
C LYS A 70 -7.79 10.17 -2.37
N GLU A 71 -7.96 9.51 -1.24
CA GLU A 71 -7.06 9.60 -0.08
C GLU A 71 -5.60 9.27 -0.45
N THR A 72 -5.42 8.18 -1.20
CA THR A 72 -4.09 7.78 -1.68
C THR A 72 -3.48 8.82 -2.61
N ALA A 73 -4.28 9.39 -3.51
CA ALA A 73 -3.82 10.43 -4.43
C ALA A 73 -3.49 11.74 -3.71
N GLU A 74 -4.29 12.14 -2.72
CA GLU A 74 -4.03 13.30 -1.86
C GLU A 74 -2.73 13.13 -1.06
N TRP A 75 -2.51 11.95 -0.50
CA TRP A 75 -1.26 11.65 0.19
C TRP A 75 -0.05 11.71 -0.76
N LEU A 76 -0.17 11.15 -1.97
CA LEU A 76 0.88 11.24 -2.99
C LEU A 76 1.14 12.68 -3.44
N GLN A 77 0.12 13.52 -3.49
CA GLN A 77 0.25 14.95 -3.78
C GLN A 77 1.04 15.66 -2.67
N LYS A 78 0.72 15.40 -1.40
CA LYS A 78 1.44 15.96 -0.24
C LYS A 78 2.92 15.57 -0.22
N THR A 79 3.26 14.36 -0.69
CA THR A 79 4.64 13.91 -0.81
C THR A 79 5.36 14.42 -2.07
N GLY A 80 4.66 15.12 -2.96
CA GLY A 80 5.19 15.59 -4.23
C GLY A 80 5.41 14.47 -5.27
N CYS A 81 4.93 13.26 -5.02
CA CYS A 81 5.21 12.09 -5.83
C CYS A 81 4.05 11.64 -6.73
N LEU A 82 2.91 12.36 -6.71
CA LEU A 82 1.72 11.97 -7.46
C LEU A 82 2.00 11.76 -8.96
N HIS A 83 2.75 12.66 -9.57
CA HIS A 83 3.10 12.61 -11.00
C HIS A 83 4.09 11.48 -11.37
N LEU A 84 4.76 10.89 -10.37
CA LEU A 84 5.70 9.77 -10.56
C LEU A 84 5.02 8.41 -10.46
N VAL A 85 3.83 8.36 -9.88
CA VAL A 85 3.07 7.12 -9.68
C VAL A 85 2.05 6.97 -10.80
N ASN A 86 2.08 5.81 -11.47
CA ASN A 86 1.05 5.52 -12.47
C ASN A 86 -0.33 5.43 -11.80
N PRO A 87 -1.34 6.20 -12.26
CA PRO A 87 -2.70 6.16 -11.71
C PRO A 87 -3.33 4.76 -11.67
N ALA A 88 -2.88 3.85 -12.54
CA ALA A 88 -3.33 2.46 -12.51
C ALA A 88 -2.93 1.75 -11.20
N PHE A 89 -1.78 2.07 -10.60
CA PHE A 89 -1.39 1.50 -9.30
C PHE A 89 -2.28 2.01 -8.17
N ILE A 90 -2.68 3.29 -8.21
CA ILE A 90 -3.62 3.84 -7.22
C ILE A 90 -4.97 3.14 -7.34
N THR A 91 -5.45 2.92 -8.58
CA THR A 91 -6.69 2.18 -8.87
C THR A 91 -6.63 0.73 -8.36
N GLU A 92 -5.53 0.03 -8.66
CA GLU A 92 -5.32 -1.36 -8.24
C GLU A 92 -5.24 -1.47 -6.72
N TYR A 93 -4.52 -0.55 -6.08
CA TYR A 93 -4.42 -0.49 -4.62
C TYR A 93 -5.78 -0.27 -3.98
N ALA A 94 -6.51 0.77 -4.41
CA ALA A 94 -7.82 1.09 -3.85
C ALA A 94 -8.80 -0.09 -3.97
N ALA A 95 -8.86 -0.73 -5.15
CA ALA A 95 -9.74 -1.88 -5.36
C ALA A 95 -9.37 -3.09 -4.51
N THR A 96 -8.08 -3.41 -4.37
CA THR A 96 -7.61 -4.55 -3.56
C THR A 96 -7.76 -4.28 -2.07
N LYS A 97 -7.49 -3.06 -1.62
CA LYS A 97 -7.63 -2.63 -0.23
C LYS A 97 -9.08 -2.71 0.24
N VAL A 98 -10.02 -2.17 -0.53
CA VAL A 98 -11.45 -2.23 -0.19
C VAL A 98 -11.96 -3.66 -0.14
N ARG A 99 -11.59 -4.50 -1.11
CA ARG A 99 -11.97 -5.93 -1.07
C ARG A 99 -11.44 -6.65 0.16
N TRP A 100 -10.19 -6.37 0.55
CA TRP A 100 -9.67 -6.89 1.79
C TRP A 100 -10.51 -6.43 2.99
N MET A 101 -10.79 -5.13 3.11
CA MET A 101 -11.55 -4.57 4.23
C MET A 101 -12.97 -5.17 4.32
N GLN A 102 -13.64 -5.33 3.19
CA GLN A 102 -14.97 -5.95 3.12
C GLN A 102 -14.94 -7.41 3.57
N LEU A 103 -13.95 -8.19 3.12
CA LEU A 103 -13.81 -9.58 3.54
C LEU A 103 -13.40 -9.69 5.01
N GLU A 104 -12.52 -8.81 5.48
CA GLU A 104 -12.10 -8.76 6.89
C GLU A 104 -13.28 -8.45 7.80
N PHE A 105 -14.20 -7.56 7.38
CA PHE A 105 -15.44 -7.31 8.12
C PHE A 105 -16.30 -8.56 8.27
N VAL A 106 -16.35 -9.42 7.24
CA VAL A 106 -17.07 -10.71 7.33
C VAL A 106 -16.34 -11.69 8.24
N VAL A 107 -15.01 -11.80 8.10
CA VAL A 107 -14.16 -12.67 8.92
C VAL A 107 -14.18 -12.27 10.39
N SER A 108 -14.20 -10.97 10.69
CA SER A 108 -14.23 -10.45 12.06
C SER A 108 -15.48 -10.89 12.84
N LYS A 109 -16.58 -11.21 12.15
CA LYS A 109 -17.82 -11.72 12.78
C LYS A 109 -17.67 -13.18 13.22
N ALA A 110 -16.92 -14.00 12.47
CA ALA A 110 -16.66 -15.40 12.78
C ALA A 110 -15.40 -15.89 12.06
N ILE A 111 -14.30 -16.04 12.79
CA ILE A 111 -13.06 -16.64 12.27
C ILE A 111 -13.24 -18.13 11.99
N ALA A 112 -14.06 -18.79 12.80
CA ALA A 112 -14.40 -20.19 12.68
C ALA A 112 -15.85 -20.41 13.07
N TYR A 113 -16.44 -21.48 12.55
CA TYR A 113 -17.79 -21.92 12.91
C TYR A 113 -17.83 -23.43 13.14
N ARG A 114 -18.91 -23.92 13.74
CA ARG A 114 -19.12 -25.36 13.87
C ARG A 114 -19.96 -25.87 12.69
N ASP A 115 -19.49 -26.97 12.12
CA ASP A 115 -20.26 -27.66 11.08
C ASP A 115 -21.43 -28.48 11.69
N ASP A 116 -22.22 -29.13 10.83
CA ASP A 116 -23.35 -29.97 11.24
C ASP A 116 -22.95 -31.19 12.09
N LYS A 117 -21.66 -31.55 12.09
CA LYS A 117 -21.08 -32.62 12.89
C LYS A 117 -20.54 -32.12 14.24
N GLY A 118 -20.52 -30.81 14.47
CA GLY A 118 -19.96 -30.18 15.65
C GLY A 118 -18.46 -29.87 15.58
N ASP A 119 -17.80 -30.16 14.46
CA ASP A 119 -16.39 -29.87 14.25
C ASP A 119 -16.17 -28.38 14.01
N ILE A 120 -15.02 -27.86 14.48
CA ILE A 120 -14.64 -26.46 14.27
C ILE A 120 -13.98 -26.33 12.90
N ILE A 121 -14.60 -25.57 12.01
CA ILE A 121 -14.12 -25.29 10.66
C ILE A 121 -13.72 -23.82 10.55
N ALA A 122 -12.55 -23.55 9.97
CA ALA A 122 -12.12 -22.19 9.67
C ALA A 122 -13.04 -21.54 8.62
N ASN A 123 -13.27 -20.23 8.77
CA ASN A 123 -14.06 -19.50 7.80
C ASN A 123 -13.34 -19.52 6.41
N PRO A 124 -13.98 -20.04 5.35
CA PRO A 124 -13.35 -20.15 4.03
C PRO A 124 -13.02 -18.78 3.40
N ILE A 125 -13.67 -17.71 3.87
CA ILE A 125 -13.41 -16.34 3.41
C ILE A 125 -12.07 -15.84 3.93
N TYR A 126 -11.53 -16.40 5.02
CA TYR A 126 -10.26 -15.98 5.61
C TYR A 126 -9.09 -16.03 4.61
N ASP A 127 -8.97 -17.10 3.85
CA ASP A 127 -7.92 -17.24 2.83
C ASP A 127 -8.06 -16.21 1.71
N ALA A 128 -9.30 -15.87 1.33
CA ALA A 128 -9.56 -14.83 0.35
C ALA A 128 -9.16 -13.44 0.89
N ALA A 129 -9.49 -13.14 2.15
CA ALA A 129 -9.07 -11.89 2.81
C ALA A 129 -7.55 -11.75 2.83
N LEU A 130 -6.82 -12.81 3.22
CA LEU A 130 -5.36 -12.82 3.21
C LEU A 130 -4.76 -12.62 1.81
N LYS A 131 -5.38 -13.18 0.77
CA LYS A 131 -4.93 -12.99 -0.61
C LYS A 131 -5.05 -11.53 -1.05
N TYR A 132 -6.18 -10.87 -0.74
CA TYR A 132 -6.37 -9.47 -1.06
C TYR A 132 -5.48 -8.54 -0.23
N LEU A 133 -5.24 -8.84 1.04
CA LEU A 133 -4.27 -8.13 1.87
C LEU A 133 -2.87 -8.15 1.22
N LYS A 134 -2.38 -9.35 0.88
CA LYS A 134 -1.07 -9.51 0.22
C LYS A 134 -1.01 -8.81 -1.14
N ALA A 135 -2.11 -8.81 -1.89
CA ALA A 135 -2.18 -8.09 -3.17
C ALA A 135 -2.11 -6.57 -2.96
N ALA A 136 -2.85 -6.04 -1.99
CA ALA A 136 -2.80 -4.62 -1.64
C ALA A 136 -1.40 -4.21 -1.19
N ASP A 137 -0.75 -4.99 -0.31
CA ASP A 137 0.61 -4.73 0.17
C ASP A 137 1.64 -4.77 -0.96
N ALA A 138 1.47 -5.68 -1.92
CA ALA A 138 2.36 -5.77 -3.08
C ALA A 138 2.26 -4.54 -3.99
N VAL A 139 1.05 -4.00 -4.18
CA VAL A 139 0.86 -2.76 -4.95
C VAL A 139 1.35 -1.55 -4.15
N TRP A 140 1.01 -1.48 -2.86
CA TRP A 140 1.50 -0.44 -1.96
C TRP A 140 3.02 -0.36 -1.95
N SER A 141 3.70 -1.50 -1.89
CA SER A 141 5.17 -1.55 -1.93
C SER A 141 5.76 -0.93 -3.20
N LYS A 142 5.06 -1.02 -4.35
CA LYS A 142 5.49 -0.36 -5.59
C LYS A 142 5.32 1.16 -5.49
N ILE A 143 4.19 1.63 -4.96
CA ILE A 143 3.91 3.05 -4.72
C ILE A 143 4.94 3.61 -3.73
N TRP A 144 5.13 2.93 -2.59
CA TRP A 144 6.07 3.30 -1.56
C TRP A 144 7.51 3.38 -2.08
N ALA A 145 7.93 2.46 -2.95
CA ALA A 145 9.26 2.48 -3.53
C ALA A 145 9.52 3.76 -4.34
N VAL A 146 8.50 4.30 -5.02
CA VAL A 146 8.59 5.57 -5.74
C VAL A 146 8.72 6.72 -4.73
N VAL A 147 7.85 6.77 -3.73
CA VAL A 147 7.86 7.83 -2.71
C VAL A 147 9.17 7.82 -1.93
N ALA A 148 9.61 6.66 -1.45
CA ALA A 148 10.85 6.52 -0.68
C ALA A 148 12.11 6.95 -1.45
N GLN A 149 12.08 6.92 -2.78
CA GLN A 149 13.22 7.31 -3.61
C GLN A 149 13.20 8.78 -4.03
N ASN A 150 12.04 9.42 -4.03
CA ASN A 150 11.84 10.72 -4.65
C ASN A 150 11.30 11.80 -3.70
N SER A 151 10.61 11.45 -2.61
CA SER A 151 10.14 12.45 -1.66
C SER A 151 11.27 12.97 -0.77
N GLU A 152 11.35 14.28 -0.64
CA GLU A 152 12.24 14.98 0.29
C GLU A 152 11.62 15.15 1.67
N THR A 153 10.30 15.07 1.75
CA THR A 153 9.55 15.24 2.99
C THR A 153 9.61 13.98 3.84
N PHE A 154 9.67 14.18 5.16
CA PHE A 154 9.60 13.08 6.12
C PHE A 154 8.17 12.49 6.10
N TYR A 155 8.04 11.18 5.97
CA TYR A 155 6.76 10.47 5.83
C TYR A 155 6.02 10.35 7.18
N GLY A 156 5.75 11.45 7.86
CA GLY A 156 5.12 11.40 9.18
C GLY A 156 3.73 10.74 9.21
N GLU A 157 3.07 10.63 8.06
CA GLU A 157 1.70 10.15 7.95
C GLU A 157 1.58 9.18 6.75
N ASP A 158 1.96 7.92 6.95
CA ASP A 158 1.67 6.84 6.01
C ASP A 158 0.20 6.43 6.17
N PRO A 159 -0.66 6.60 5.14
CA PRO A 159 -2.08 6.21 5.23
C PRO A 159 -2.28 4.73 5.57
N ASN A 160 -1.27 3.90 5.37
CA ASN A 160 -1.31 2.49 5.77
C ASN A 160 -0.99 2.28 7.26
N ASN A 161 -0.33 3.23 7.90
CA ASN A 161 -0.06 3.21 9.35
C ASN A 161 -1.26 3.64 10.20
N ASP A 162 -2.20 4.41 9.65
CA ASP A 162 -3.36 4.89 10.40
C ASP A 162 -4.22 3.74 10.93
N VAL A 163 -4.36 2.65 10.17
CA VAL A 163 -5.07 1.45 10.62
C VAL A 163 -4.34 0.79 11.79
N MET A 164 -3.01 0.74 11.76
CA MET A 164 -2.19 0.22 12.87
C MET A 164 -2.26 1.11 14.10
N LEU A 165 -2.16 2.43 13.92
CA LEU A 165 -2.29 3.40 15.01
C LEU A 165 -3.70 3.39 15.61
N TYR A 166 -4.74 3.29 14.78
CA TYR A 166 -6.12 3.13 15.24
C TYR A 166 -6.30 1.87 16.08
N LEU A 167 -5.78 0.73 15.64
CA LEU A 167 -5.85 -0.54 16.38
C LEU A 167 -5.04 -0.51 17.68
N LEU A 168 -3.91 0.21 17.70
CA LEU A 168 -3.08 0.37 18.90
C LEU A 168 -3.74 1.30 19.93
N ASN A 169 -4.36 2.39 19.47
CA ASN A 169 -4.98 3.39 20.33
C ASN A 169 -6.35 2.96 20.87
N ASN A 170 -7.06 2.09 20.16
CA ASN A 170 -8.36 1.58 20.56
C ASN A 170 -8.30 0.16 21.18
N ARG A 171 -7.15 -0.24 21.71
CA ARG A 171 -7.04 -1.50 22.44
C ARG A 171 -7.88 -1.40 23.72
N PRO A 172 -8.88 -2.28 23.93
CA PRO A 172 -9.62 -2.27 25.18
C PRO A 172 -8.63 -2.53 26.33
N GLU A 173 -8.62 -1.64 27.30
CA GLU A 173 -7.88 -1.85 28.55
C GLU A 173 -8.40 -3.16 29.19
N ARG A 174 -7.45 -4.04 29.56
CA ARG A 174 -7.75 -5.31 30.21
C ARG A 174 -8.04 -5.09 31.69
#